data_36fef6ca07d70df495f6020227d04f1f
#
_entry.id   36fef6ca07d70df495f6020227d04f1f
#
_cell.length_a   1.000
_cell.length_b   1.000
_cell.length_c   1.000
_cell.angle_alpha   90.00
_cell.angle_beta   90.00
_cell.angle_gamma   90.00
#
_symmetry.space_group_name_H-M   'P 1'
#
loop_
_entity.id
_entity.type
_entity.pdbx_description
1 polymer ?
#
loop_
_entity_poly.entity_id
_entity_poly.type
_entity_poly.pdbx_seq_one_letter_code
_entity_poly.pdbx_strand_id
1 'polypeptide(L)'
;MVRVKRGNVARKRRKKILQLAKGYRGAHSRLFRIANQQVMKALRYSYVGRKQKKRFFRKLWITRINAASRYHNNLKVNSPRVSYSHLISSFKKNQINLNRKMLAQLAILDPSTFAILSEIATKSVYNKIVSKAK
;
A
#
# COMPACT_ATOMS: atom_id res chain seq x y z
N MET A 1 42.72 -37.38 26.62
CA MET A 1 41.64 -36.37 26.65
C MET A 1 40.54 -36.70 25.64
N VAL A 2 39.28 -36.78 26.08
CA VAL A 2 38.17 -37.03 25.16
C VAL A 2 37.79 -35.72 24.46
N ARG A 3 37.81 -35.68 23.14
CA ARG A 3 37.48 -34.49 22.32
C ARG A 3 35.97 -34.26 22.33
N VAL A 4 35.51 -33.06 22.72
CA VAL A 4 34.12 -32.65 22.66
C VAL A 4 33.76 -32.29 21.22
N LYS A 5 32.90 -33.10 20.55
CA LYS A 5 32.54 -32.94 19.12
C LYS A 5 31.69 -31.69 18.81
N ARG A 6 30.88 -31.23 19.75
CA ARG A 6 29.87 -30.15 19.53
C ARG A 6 30.23 -28.78 20.09
N GLY A 7 31.20 -28.72 20.98
CA GLY A 7 31.67 -27.49 21.62
C GLY A 7 30.54 -26.56 22.06
N ASN A 8 30.59 -25.27 21.70
CA ASN A 8 29.63 -24.24 22.10
C ASN A 8 28.58 -23.90 21.01
N VAL A 9 28.52 -24.66 19.90
CA VAL A 9 27.63 -24.36 18.74
C VAL A 9 26.17 -24.30 19.16
N ALA A 10 25.68 -25.27 19.92
CA ALA A 10 24.30 -25.31 20.42
C ALA A 10 24.00 -24.11 21.31
N ARG A 11 24.95 -23.71 22.18
CA ARG A 11 24.80 -22.54 23.06
C ARG A 11 24.71 -21.23 22.25
N LYS A 12 25.57 -21.05 21.27
CA LYS A 12 25.57 -19.90 20.37
C LYS A 12 24.25 -19.78 19.62
N ARG A 13 23.74 -20.88 19.03
CA ARG A 13 22.44 -20.93 18.35
C ARG A 13 21.29 -20.53 19.28
N ARG A 14 21.23 -21.10 20.48
CA ARG A 14 20.16 -20.76 21.46
C ARG A 14 20.24 -19.28 21.86
N LYS A 15 21.44 -18.75 22.11
CA LYS A 15 21.65 -17.34 22.46
C LYS A 15 21.16 -16.41 21.35
N LYS A 16 21.42 -16.73 20.08
CA LYS A 16 20.95 -15.96 18.92
C LYS A 16 19.42 -15.88 18.86
N ILE A 17 18.72 -17.01 19.07
CA ILE A 17 17.25 -17.04 19.06
C ILE A 17 16.68 -16.26 20.25
N LEU A 18 17.23 -16.43 21.45
CA LEU A 18 16.79 -15.70 22.64
C LEU A 18 17.04 -14.19 22.53
N GLN A 19 18.10 -13.78 21.83
CA GLN A 19 18.32 -12.35 21.53
C GLN A 19 17.21 -11.78 20.62
N LEU A 20 16.79 -12.52 19.60
CA LEU A 20 15.68 -12.10 18.70
C LEU A 20 14.34 -12.07 19.45
N ALA A 21 14.17 -12.93 20.46
CA ALA A 21 12.96 -12.99 21.29
C ALA A 21 13.00 -12.04 22.51
N LYS A 22 14.07 -11.24 22.66
CA LYS A 22 14.20 -10.29 23.77
C LYS A 22 13.02 -9.32 23.80
N GLY A 23 12.44 -9.13 24.99
CA GLY A 23 11.25 -8.26 25.15
C GLY A 23 9.91 -8.96 24.94
N TYR A 24 9.87 -10.23 24.51
CA TYR A 24 8.61 -10.95 24.42
C TYR A 24 8.05 -11.29 25.79
N ARG A 25 6.72 -11.33 25.88
CA ARG A 25 6.01 -11.53 27.15
C ARG A 25 6.26 -12.94 27.72
N GLY A 26 6.56 -13.02 29.00
CA GLY A 26 6.62 -14.25 29.80
C GLY A 26 7.68 -15.25 29.31
N ALA A 27 7.30 -16.51 29.17
CA ALA A 27 8.17 -17.61 28.77
C ALA A 27 8.70 -17.49 27.32
N HIS A 28 8.07 -16.68 26.46
CA HIS A 28 8.45 -16.50 25.07
C HIS A 28 9.86 -15.85 24.90
N SER A 29 10.32 -15.10 25.91
CA SER A 29 11.67 -14.53 25.91
C SER A 29 12.70 -15.38 26.68
N ARG A 30 12.27 -16.31 27.51
CA ARG A 30 13.15 -17.06 28.43
C ARG A 30 13.39 -18.50 27.99
N LEU A 31 12.35 -19.21 27.55
CA LEU A 31 12.41 -20.62 27.19
C LEU A 31 12.70 -20.80 25.70
N PHE A 32 13.84 -21.43 25.35
CA PHE A 32 14.27 -21.58 23.97
C PHE A 32 13.23 -22.22 23.03
N ARG A 33 12.54 -23.29 23.46
CA ARG A 33 11.55 -23.99 22.61
C ARG A 33 10.42 -23.02 22.16
N ILE A 34 9.87 -22.30 23.12
CA ILE A 34 8.75 -21.37 22.90
C ILE A 34 9.25 -20.13 22.15
N ALA A 35 10.40 -19.58 22.55
CA ALA A 35 11.03 -18.46 21.87
C ALA A 35 11.30 -18.74 20.39
N ASN A 36 11.81 -19.94 20.07
CA ASN A 36 12.07 -20.33 18.69
C ASN A 36 10.80 -20.36 17.82
N GLN A 37 9.70 -20.90 18.34
CA GLN A 37 8.41 -20.88 17.64
C GLN A 37 7.92 -19.46 17.36
N GLN A 38 8.02 -18.58 18.36
CA GLN A 38 7.60 -17.18 18.21
C GLN A 38 8.48 -16.42 17.22
N VAL A 39 9.78 -16.62 17.25
CA VAL A 39 10.71 -16.01 16.29
C VAL A 39 10.42 -16.49 14.86
N MET A 40 10.17 -17.79 14.64
CA MET A 40 9.79 -18.31 13.33
C MET A 40 8.50 -17.67 12.82
N LYS A 41 7.45 -17.56 13.66
CA LYS A 41 6.20 -16.87 13.34
C LYS A 41 6.44 -15.38 13.02
N ALA A 42 7.21 -14.69 13.82
CA ALA A 42 7.53 -13.27 13.63
C ALA A 42 8.20 -13.02 12.27
N LEU A 43 9.19 -13.83 11.89
CA LEU A 43 9.87 -13.74 10.60
C LEU A 43 8.92 -14.03 9.44
N ARG A 44 8.05 -15.02 9.58
CA ARG A 44 7.01 -15.33 8.58
C ARG A 44 6.03 -14.17 8.41
N TYR A 45 5.51 -13.62 9.50
CA TYR A 45 4.61 -12.46 9.45
C TYR A 45 5.29 -11.22 8.87
N SER A 46 6.55 -11.00 9.20
CA SER A 46 7.35 -9.92 8.61
C SER A 46 7.45 -10.07 7.08
N TYR A 47 7.71 -11.28 6.58
CA TYR A 47 7.73 -11.54 5.13
C TYR A 47 6.37 -11.28 4.48
N VAL A 48 5.29 -11.84 5.03
CA VAL A 48 3.92 -11.63 4.54
C VAL A 48 3.54 -10.15 4.60
N GLY A 49 3.84 -9.47 5.71
CA GLY A 49 3.56 -8.05 5.89
C GLY A 49 4.24 -7.17 4.83
N ARG A 50 5.51 -7.46 4.49
CA ARG A 50 6.21 -6.75 3.40
C ARG A 50 5.54 -6.97 2.04
N LYS A 51 5.02 -8.16 1.75
CA LYS A 51 4.27 -8.45 0.50
C LYS A 51 2.92 -7.72 0.48
N GLN A 52 2.21 -7.71 1.61
CA GLN A 52 0.89 -7.08 1.72
C GLN A 52 0.97 -5.54 1.76
N LYS A 53 2.06 -4.97 2.29
CA LYS A 53 2.25 -3.52 2.39
C LYS A 53 1.98 -2.79 1.08
N LYS A 54 2.48 -3.32 -0.05
CA LYS A 54 2.28 -2.73 -1.38
C LYS A 54 0.81 -2.70 -1.79
N ARG A 55 0.06 -3.78 -1.50
CA ARG A 55 -1.38 -3.87 -1.78
C ARG A 55 -2.18 -2.91 -0.90
N PHE A 56 -1.80 -2.81 0.37
CA PHE A 56 -2.45 -1.91 1.32
C PHE A 56 -2.31 -0.43 0.90
N PHE A 57 -1.10 0.02 0.59
CA PHE A 57 -0.89 1.39 0.13
C PHE A 57 -1.60 1.68 -1.19
N ARG A 58 -1.60 0.74 -2.14
CA ARG A 58 -2.36 0.93 -3.38
C ARG A 58 -3.86 1.09 -3.11
N LYS A 59 -4.44 0.29 -2.20
CA LYS A 59 -5.85 0.43 -1.79
C LYS A 59 -6.10 1.81 -1.18
N LEU A 60 -5.22 2.27 -0.30
CA LEU A 60 -5.31 3.59 0.31
C LEU A 60 -5.30 4.72 -0.72
N TRP A 61 -4.38 4.67 -1.70
CA TRP A 61 -4.33 5.68 -2.76
C TRP A 61 -5.61 5.69 -3.61
N ILE A 62 -6.12 4.52 -3.95
CA ILE A 62 -7.38 4.39 -4.71
C ILE A 62 -8.55 5.01 -3.92
N THR A 63 -8.64 4.75 -2.62
CA THR A 63 -9.67 5.31 -1.76
C THR A 63 -9.59 6.84 -1.72
N ARG A 64 -8.40 7.41 -1.57
CA ARG A 64 -8.17 8.87 -1.54
C ARG A 64 -8.55 9.54 -2.86
N ILE A 65 -8.09 8.99 -3.99
CA ILE A 65 -8.42 9.51 -5.32
C ILE A 65 -9.94 9.44 -5.56
N ASN A 66 -10.58 8.33 -5.20
CA ASN A 66 -12.03 8.17 -5.40
C ASN A 66 -12.83 9.15 -4.54
N ALA A 67 -12.41 9.38 -3.29
CA ALA A 67 -13.04 10.36 -2.40
C ALA A 67 -12.93 11.78 -2.97
N ALA A 68 -11.72 12.19 -3.38
CA ALA A 68 -11.49 13.50 -3.99
C ALA A 68 -12.28 13.70 -5.29
N SER A 69 -12.29 12.69 -6.16
CA SER A 69 -13.07 12.74 -7.40
C SER A 69 -14.55 12.94 -7.14
N ARG A 70 -15.12 12.24 -6.17
CA ARG A 70 -16.54 12.41 -5.79
C ARG A 70 -16.82 13.75 -5.15
N TYR A 71 -15.93 14.23 -4.27
CA TYR A 71 -16.07 15.54 -3.62
C TYR A 71 -16.14 16.67 -4.64
N HIS A 72 -15.20 16.72 -5.58
CA HIS A 72 -15.20 17.76 -6.62
C HIS A 72 -16.39 17.70 -7.57
N ASN A 73 -16.87 16.50 -7.88
CA ASN A 73 -18.07 16.35 -8.72
C ASN A 73 -19.35 16.75 -8.01
N ASN A 74 -19.45 16.57 -6.69
CA ASN A 74 -20.62 17.00 -5.90
C ASN A 74 -20.71 18.53 -5.77
N LEU A 75 -19.60 19.25 -5.88
CA LEU A 75 -19.58 20.72 -5.87
C LEU A 75 -20.09 21.34 -7.18
N LYS A 76 -20.20 20.56 -8.24
CA LYS A 76 -20.68 21.03 -9.54
C LYS A 76 -22.11 20.57 -9.77
N VAL A 77 -23.04 21.52 -9.81
CA VAL A 77 -24.43 21.26 -10.19
C VAL A 77 -24.45 20.67 -11.60
N ASN A 78 -25.16 19.55 -11.80
CA ASN A 78 -25.33 18.85 -13.09
C ASN A 78 -24.07 18.17 -13.66
N SER A 79 -23.02 17.91 -12.86
CA SER A 79 -21.89 17.09 -13.34
C SER A 79 -22.14 15.60 -13.18
N PRO A 80 -21.81 14.76 -14.16
CA PRO A 80 -21.92 13.31 -14.03
C PRO A 80 -20.97 12.82 -12.95
N ARG A 81 -21.42 11.91 -12.09
CA ARG A 81 -20.58 11.30 -11.04
C ARG A 81 -19.43 10.51 -11.66
N VAL A 82 -18.21 11.00 -11.50
CA VAL A 82 -17.02 10.33 -12.01
C VAL A 82 -16.48 9.38 -10.95
N SER A 83 -16.56 8.09 -11.23
CA SER A 83 -15.93 7.07 -10.39
C SER A 83 -14.42 6.98 -10.63
N TYR A 84 -13.69 6.38 -9.71
CA TYR A 84 -12.25 6.14 -9.85
C TYR A 84 -11.89 5.43 -11.17
N SER A 85 -12.67 4.43 -11.58
CA SER A 85 -12.42 3.68 -12.82
C SER A 85 -12.53 4.55 -14.06
N HIS A 86 -13.55 5.41 -14.13
CA HIS A 86 -13.73 6.36 -15.21
C HIS A 86 -12.62 7.39 -15.25
N LEU A 87 -12.23 7.95 -14.09
CA LEU A 87 -11.13 8.91 -13.98
C LEU A 87 -9.81 8.33 -14.50
N ILE A 88 -9.42 7.14 -14.05
CA ILE A 88 -8.18 6.50 -14.50
C ILE A 88 -8.24 6.11 -15.98
N SER A 89 -9.39 5.67 -16.48
CA SER A 89 -9.59 5.41 -17.91
C SER A 89 -9.40 6.69 -18.72
N SER A 90 -9.94 7.82 -18.25
CA SER A 90 -9.81 9.13 -18.89
C SER A 90 -8.35 9.61 -18.91
N PHE A 91 -7.62 9.46 -17.82
CA PHE A 91 -6.18 9.77 -17.77
C PHE A 91 -5.39 8.96 -18.80
N LYS A 92 -5.66 7.65 -18.91
CA LYS A 92 -5.00 6.79 -19.89
C LYS A 92 -5.31 7.20 -21.33
N LYS A 93 -6.57 7.53 -21.64
CA LYS A 93 -6.99 7.98 -22.98
C LYS A 93 -6.34 9.29 -23.38
N ASN A 94 -6.07 10.17 -22.42
CA ASN A 94 -5.40 11.45 -22.62
C ASN A 94 -3.87 11.38 -22.45
N GLN A 95 -3.30 10.16 -22.33
CA GLN A 95 -1.86 9.93 -22.15
C GLN A 95 -1.26 10.64 -20.90
N ILE A 96 -2.06 10.87 -19.89
CA ILE A 96 -1.62 11.45 -18.60
C ILE A 96 -1.04 10.33 -17.74
N ASN A 97 0.30 10.22 -17.71
CA ASN A 97 1.05 9.14 -17.04
C ASN A 97 1.42 9.48 -15.60
N LEU A 98 0.44 9.83 -14.77
CA LEU A 98 0.66 10.03 -13.34
C LEU A 98 0.41 8.73 -12.55
N ASN A 99 1.33 8.42 -11.63
CA ASN A 99 1.15 7.26 -10.77
C ASN A 99 0.11 7.56 -9.66
N ARG A 100 -0.50 6.50 -9.13
CA ARG A 100 -1.55 6.62 -8.11
C ARG A 100 -1.09 7.28 -6.82
N LYS A 101 0.19 7.11 -6.45
CA LYS A 101 0.78 7.75 -5.28
C LYS A 101 0.76 9.27 -5.44
N MET A 102 1.23 9.77 -6.58
CA MET A 102 1.25 11.21 -6.88
C MET A 102 -0.17 11.79 -6.96
N LEU A 103 -1.09 11.10 -7.63
CA LEU A 103 -2.49 11.52 -7.69
C LEU A 103 -3.14 11.59 -6.29
N ALA A 104 -2.85 10.62 -5.43
CA ALA A 104 -3.37 10.63 -4.07
C ALA A 104 -2.74 11.70 -3.18
N GLN A 105 -1.48 12.04 -3.40
CA GLN A 105 -0.81 13.17 -2.73
C GLN A 105 -1.37 14.51 -3.23
N LEU A 106 -1.51 14.68 -4.54
CA LEU A 106 -2.10 15.87 -5.14
C LEU A 106 -3.52 16.13 -4.62
N ALA A 107 -4.33 15.07 -4.53
CA ALA A 107 -5.69 15.16 -4.00
C ALA A 107 -5.79 15.65 -2.55
N ILE A 108 -4.70 15.55 -1.76
CA ILE A 108 -4.67 16.00 -0.35
C ILE A 108 -3.98 17.35 -0.22
N LEU A 109 -2.82 17.53 -0.87
CA LEU A 109 -1.97 18.70 -0.70
C LEU A 109 -2.45 19.87 -1.55
N ASP A 110 -2.96 19.59 -2.75
CA ASP A 110 -3.46 20.61 -3.67
C ASP A 110 -4.75 20.11 -4.38
N PRO A 111 -5.90 20.20 -3.70
CA PRO A 111 -7.19 19.80 -4.25
C PRO A 111 -7.59 20.61 -5.50
N SER A 112 -7.16 21.86 -5.61
CA SER A 112 -7.46 22.75 -6.74
C SER A 112 -6.84 22.23 -8.04
N THR A 113 -5.54 21.94 -8.01
CA THR A 113 -4.84 21.33 -9.15
C THR A 113 -5.38 19.95 -9.50
N PHE A 114 -5.75 19.13 -8.49
CA PHE A 114 -6.39 17.84 -8.74
C PHE A 114 -7.74 18.00 -9.46
N ALA A 115 -8.55 19.00 -9.10
CA ALA A 115 -9.83 19.29 -9.73
C ALA A 115 -9.64 19.68 -11.21
N ILE A 116 -8.74 20.61 -11.51
CA ILE A 116 -8.41 21.03 -12.88
C ILE A 116 -7.95 19.83 -13.72
N LEU A 117 -7.05 19.01 -13.19
CA LEU A 117 -6.55 17.81 -13.87
C LEU A 117 -7.68 16.80 -14.18
N SER A 118 -8.60 16.60 -13.23
CA SER A 118 -9.74 15.71 -13.42
C SER A 118 -10.72 16.21 -14.47
N GLU A 119 -10.92 17.54 -14.56
CA GLU A 119 -11.76 18.16 -15.59
C GLU A 119 -11.20 18.04 -17.00
N ILE A 120 -9.91 18.36 -17.17
CA ILE A 120 -9.22 18.22 -18.45
C ILE A 120 -9.36 16.79 -18.97
N ALA A 121 -9.15 15.80 -18.08
CA ALA A 121 -9.26 14.40 -18.44
C ALA A 121 -10.69 13.99 -18.84
N THR A 122 -11.71 14.46 -18.15
CA THR A 122 -13.11 14.09 -18.40
C THR A 122 -13.70 14.82 -19.63
N LYS A 123 -13.41 16.10 -19.80
CA LYS A 123 -13.87 16.89 -20.96
C LYS A 123 -13.36 16.34 -22.28
N SER A 124 -12.08 15.97 -22.36
CA SER A 124 -11.48 15.40 -23.56
C SER A 124 -12.14 14.08 -23.99
N VAL A 125 -12.57 13.25 -23.05
CA VAL A 125 -13.28 12.00 -23.36
C VAL A 125 -14.71 12.28 -23.82
N TYR A 126 -15.40 13.22 -23.18
CA TYR A 126 -16.75 13.61 -23.57
C TYR A 126 -16.77 14.14 -25.01
N ASN A 127 -15.88 15.05 -25.36
CA ASN A 127 -15.79 15.61 -26.72
C ASN A 127 -15.51 14.53 -27.77
N LYS A 128 -14.65 13.54 -27.48
CA LYS A 128 -14.41 12.41 -28.39
C LYS A 128 -15.62 11.49 -28.58
N ILE A 129 -16.50 11.39 -27.61
CA ILE A 129 -17.75 10.60 -27.72
C ILE A 129 -18.75 11.35 -28.59
N VAL A 130 -18.94 12.64 -28.32
CA VAL A 130 -19.86 13.50 -29.09
C VAL A 130 -19.46 13.62 -30.55
N SER A 131 -18.15 13.74 -30.85
CA SER A 131 -17.65 13.80 -32.23
C SER A 131 -17.80 12.48 -33.02
N LYS A 132 -17.91 11.34 -32.34
CA LYS A 132 -18.18 10.04 -32.97
C LYS A 132 -19.65 9.73 -33.15
N ALA A 133 -20.52 10.45 -32.47
CA ALA A 133 -21.99 10.29 -32.57
C ALA A 133 -22.64 11.21 -33.60
N LYS A 134 -21.86 12.09 -34.21
CA LYS A 134 -22.21 12.88 -35.39
C LYS A 134 -21.63 12.23 -36.65
#